data_db65bef02ef310b63a906adc690adea3
#
_entry.id   db65bef02ef310b63a906adc690adea3
#
_cell.length_a   1.000
_cell.length_b   1.000
_cell.length_c   1.000
_cell.angle_alpha   90.00
_cell.angle_beta   90.00
_cell.angle_gamma   90.00
#
_symmetry.space_group_name_H-M   'P 1'
#
loop_
_entity.id
_entity.type
_entity.pdbx_description
1 polymer ?
#
loop_
_entity_poly.entity_id
_entity_poly.type
_entity_poly.pdbx_seq_one_letter_code
_entity_poly.pdbx_strand_id
1 'polypeptide(L)'
;MARRLAGRLGWRFLDTGAMYRVVTLAALRSGADLASDHVLDKLVADLDVSWRAGQVFLGSEDVTAAIRSVEVTEASRFVADSPSVRRRLVQWQRAFAARADTVTEGRDQGTIVVPNAVRKFFLTAAAEERARRRFADLQASGRSLSFESV
;
A
#
# COMPACT_ATOMS: atom_id res chain seq x y z
N MET A 1 -11.40 8.03 2.14
CA MET A 1 -12.69 7.61 2.76
C MET A 1 -12.45 6.66 3.92
N ALA A 2 -11.79 5.54 3.76
CA ALA A 2 -11.56 4.50 4.79
C ALA A 2 -10.84 5.03 6.05
N ARG A 3 -9.77 5.83 5.91
CA ARG A 3 -9.09 6.48 7.06
C ARG A 3 -10.04 7.35 7.90
N ARG A 4 -10.95 8.11 7.25
CA ARG A 4 -11.94 8.92 7.97
C ARG A 4 -12.97 8.07 8.71
N LEU A 5 -13.37 6.93 8.13
CA LEU A 5 -14.26 5.98 8.78
C LEU A 5 -13.59 5.36 10.01
N ALA A 6 -12.36 4.90 9.90
CA ALA A 6 -11.60 4.38 11.02
C ALA A 6 -11.51 5.40 12.16
N GLY A 7 -11.18 6.66 11.87
CA GLY A 7 -11.14 7.72 12.88
C GLY A 7 -12.48 7.99 13.56
N ARG A 8 -13.60 7.92 12.82
CA ARG A 8 -14.96 8.09 13.40
C ARG A 8 -15.38 6.94 14.30
N LEU A 9 -14.88 5.73 14.02
CA LEU A 9 -15.18 4.53 14.80
C LEU A 9 -14.20 4.33 15.97
N GLY A 10 -13.12 5.10 16.05
CA GLY A 10 -12.02 4.84 16.99
C GLY A 10 -11.23 3.56 16.64
N TRP A 11 -11.32 3.08 15.42
CA TRP A 11 -10.69 1.85 14.93
C TRP A 11 -9.35 2.13 14.28
N ARG A 12 -8.54 1.09 14.17
CA ARG A 12 -7.27 1.17 13.45
C ARG A 12 -7.51 1.27 11.94
N PHE A 13 -6.59 1.91 11.28
CA PHE A 13 -6.60 2.00 9.81
C PHE A 13 -5.38 1.31 9.23
N LEU A 14 -5.60 0.42 8.27
CA LEU A 14 -4.56 -0.26 7.52
C LEU A 14 -4.49 0.27 6.08
N ASP A 15 -3.42 0.99 5.76
CA ASP A 15 -3.05 1.42 4.40
C ASP A 15 -2.25 0.30 3.74
N THR A 16 -2.92 -0.57 2.99
CA THR A 16 -2.21 -1.68 2.32
C THR A 16 -1.28 -1.20 1.22
N GLY A 17 -1.61 -0.10 0.56
CA GLY A 17 -0.73 0.52 -0.42
C GLY A 17 0.60 0.97 0.19
N ALA A 18 0.59 1.47 1.43
CA ALA A 18 1.83 1.81 2.14
C ALA A 18 2.70 0.57 2.40
N MET A 19 2.10 -0.61 2.60
CA MET A 19 2.84 -1.86 2.79
C MET A 19 3.65 -2.25 1.54
N TYR A 20 3.04 -2.17 0.36
CA TYR A 20 3.77 -2.41 -0.89
C TYR A 20 4.86 -1.37 -1.11
N ARG A 21 4.58 -0.11 -0.83
CA ARG A 21 5.54 0.97 -1.00
C ARG A 21 6.75 0.89 -0.07
N VAL A 22 6.60 0.42 1.17
CA VAL A 22 7.76 0.25 2.05
C VAL A 22 8.68 -0.88 1.57
N VAL A 23 8.13 -1.97 1.05
CA VAL A 23 8.93 -3.03 0.41
C VAL A 23 9.64 -2.48 -0.84
N THR A 24 8.92 -1.69 -1.65
CA THR A 24 9.51 -1.04 -2.82
C THR A 24 10.66 -0.10 -2.46
N LEU A 25 10.49 0.73 -1.44
CA LEU A 25 11.54 1.63 -0.96
C LEU A 25 12.77 0.85 -0.51
N ALA A 26 12.58 -0.22 0.24
CA ALA A 26 13.68 -1.07 0.69
C ALA A 26 14.40 -1.73 -0.50
N ALA A 27 13.65 -2.22 -1.48
CA ALA A 27 14.21 -2.82 -2.69
C ALA A 27 15.02 -1.80 -3.53
N LEU A 28 14.51 -0.59 -3.71
CA LEU A 28 15.22 0.47 -4.42
C LEU A 28 16.52 0.86 -3.68
N ARG A 29 16.46 1.00 -2.36
CA ARG A 29 17.64 1.37 -1.54
C ARG A 29 18.73 0.31 -1.56
N SER A 30 18.35 -0.97 -1.65
CA SER A 30 19.31 -2.09 -1.72
C SER A 30 19.80 -2.38 -3.15
N GLY A 31 19.26 -1.71 -4.17
CA GLY A 31 19.54 -2.01 -5.56
C GLY A 31 19.01 -3.38 -6.02
N ALA A 32 17.96 -3.89 -5.35
CA ALA A 32 17.40 -5.19 -5.67
C ALA A 32 16.70 -5.17 -7.05
N ASP A 33 16.84 -6.27 -7.79
CA ASP A 33 16.12 -6.46 -9.04
C ASP A 33 14.61 -6.65 -8.76
N LEU A 34 13.83 -5.63 -9.10
CA LEU A 34 12.37 -5.62 -8.90
C LEU A 34 11.62 -6.61 -9.82
N ALA A 35 12.25 -7.13 -10.86
CA ALA A 35 11.67 -8.15 -11.74
C ALA A 35 11.88 -9.57 -11.21
N SER A 36 12.79 -9.76 -10.24
CA SER A 36 13.11 -11.07 -9.70
C SER A 36 12.32 -11.37 -8.43
N ASP A 37 11.31 -12.26 -8.55
CA ASP A 37 10.52 -12.72 -7.38
C ASP A 37 11.39 -13.35 -6.29
N HIS A 38 12.45 -14.08 -6.68
CA HIS A 38 13.39 -14.69 -5.73
C HIS A 38 14.19 -13.66 -4.93
N VAL A 39 14.64 -12.57 -5.58
CA VAL A 39 15.35 -11.48 -4.91
C VAL A 39 14.42 -10.77 -3.94
N LEU A 40 13.19 -10.48 -4.38
CA LEU A 40 12.18 -9.84 -3.56
C LEU A 40 11.72 -10.72 -2.39
N ASP A 41 11.62 -12.04 -2.55
CA ASP A 41 11.28 -12.97 -1.48
C ASP A 41 12.30 -12.92 -0.33
N LYS A 42 13.59 -12.97 -0.66
CA LYS A 42 14.67 -12.83 0.32
C LYS A 42 14.60 -11.48 1.01
N LEU A 43 14.49 -10.41 0.25
CA LEU A 43 14.43 -9.07 0.79
C LEU A 43 13.27 -8.92 1.79
N VAL A 44 12.05 -9.32 1.42
CA VAL A 44 10.86 -9.12 2.27
C VAL A 44 10.90 -10.01 3.53
N ALA A 45 11.60 -11.14 3.50
CA ALA A 45 11.75 -12.02 4.66
C ALA A 45 12.51 -11.34 5.81
N ASP A 46 13.52 -10.53 5.48
CA ASP A 46 14.42 -9.88 6.44
C ASP A 46 14.00 -8.45 6.81
N LEU A 47 12.91 -7.93 6.21
CA LEU A 47 12.46 -6.57 6.47
C LEU A 47 11.87 -6.40 7.88
N ASP A 48 12.47 -5.51 8.65
CA ASP A 48 11.88 -4.99 9.89
C ASP A 48 10.99 -3.79 9.56
N VAL A 49 9.68 -4.03 9.48
CA VAL A 49 8.68 -2.99 9.18
C VAL A 49 7.68 -2.89 10.30
N SER A 50 7.44 -1.67 10.77
CA SER A 50 6.44 -1.41 11.80
C SER A 50 5.52 -0.23 11.48
N TRP A 51 4.31 -0.27 12.03
CA TRP A 51 3.28 0.78 11.89
C TRP A 51 2.90 1.30 13.25
N ARG A 52 3.14 2.60 13.49
CA ARG A 52 2.87 3.27 14.79
C ARG A 52 2.16 4.59 14.52
N ALA A 53 0.99 4.79 15.12
CA ALA A 53 0.22 6.05 15.03
C ALA A 53 0.01 6.57 13.58
N GLY A 54 -0.14 5.66 12.60
CA GLY A 54 -0.32 6.02 11.19
C GLY A 54 0.97 6.32 10.42
N GLN A 55 2.13 6.21 11.05
CA GLN A 55 3.46 6.29 10.46
C GLN A 55 3.98 4.90 10.09
N VAL A 56 4.90 4.86 9.14
CA VAL A 56 5.56 3.64 8.65
C VAL A 56 7.05 3.73 8.95
N PHE A 57 7.58 2.71 9.60
CA PHE A 57 8.99 2.63 9.97
C PHE A 57 9.65 1.46 9.24
N LEU A 58 10.86 1.67 8.76
CA LEU A 58 11.78 0.64 8.28
C LEU A 58 12.95 0.58 9.26
N GLY A 59 13.01 -0.48 10.08
CA GLY A 59 13.83 -0.48 11.27
C GLY A 59 13.42 0.65 12.23
N SER A 60 14.34 1.55 12.55
CA SER A 60 14.11 2.72 13.37
C SER A 60 13.75 4.00 12.59
N GLU A 61 13.88 3.99 11.26
CA GLU A 61 13.66 5.17 10.41
C GLU A 61 12.16 5.36 10.10
N ASP A 62 11.63 6.58 10.29
CA ASP A 62 10.32 6.98 9.78
C ASP A 62 10.41 7.22 8.27
N VAL A 63 9.83 6.32 7.50
CA VAL A 63 9.80 6.38 6.03
C VAL A 63 8.46 6.82 5.47
N THR A 64 7.57 7.36 6.31
CA THR A 64 6.18 7.72 5.92
C THR A 64 6.12 8.68 4.72
N ALA A 65 7.02 9.64 4.64
CA ALA A 65 7.13 10.55 3.50
C ALA A 65 7.84 9.87 2.31
N ALA A 66 8.95 9.18 2.57
CA ALA A 66 9.78 8.56 1.53
C ALA A 66 9.01 7.52 0.69
N ILE A 67 8.14 6.72 1.31
CA ILE A 67 7.32 5.74 0.60
C ILE A 67 6.25 6.37 -0.33
N ARG A 68 6.08 7.68 -0.31
CA ARG A 68 5.13 8.42 -1.16
C ARG A 68 5.81 9.17 -2.29
N SER A 69 7.13 9.04 -2.43
CA SER A 69 7.87 9.61 -3.56
C SER A 69 7.34 9.10 -4.89
N VAL A 70 7.59 9.85 -5.95
CA VAL A 70 7.20 9.49 -7.32
C VAL A 70 7.87 8.17 -7.71
N GLU A 71 9.18 8.06 -7.47
CA GLU A 71 9.98 6.89 -7.77
C GLU A 71 9.41 5.62 -7.14
N VAL A 72 9.16 5.63 -5.82
CA VAL A 72 8.56 4.50 -5.11
C VAL A 72 7.17 4.17 -5.64
N THR A 73 6.36 5.20 -5.93
CA THR A 73 4.99 5.01 -6.44
C THR A 73 5.00 4.33 -7.81
N GLU A 74 5.91 4.71 -8.70
CA GLU A 74 6.04 4.12 -10.03
C GLU A 74 6.61 2.70 -9.98
N ALA A 75 7.62 2.48 -9.14
CA ALA A 75 8.25 1.18 -8.98
C ALA A 75 7.34 0.16 -8.26
N SER A 76 6.38 0.62 -7.44
CA SER A 76 5.55 -0.26 -6.61
C SER A 76 4.71 -1.26 -7.39
N ARG A 77 4.45 -1.02 -8.68
CA ARG A 77 3.76 -1.98 -9.56
C ARG A 77 4.55 -3.28 -9.71
N PHE A 78 5.86 -3.22 -9.88
CA PHE A 78 6.71 -4.39 -10.04
C PHE A 78 6.70 -5.26 -8.76
N VAL A 79 6.81 -4.61 -7.61
CA VAL A 79 6.73 -5.29 -6.30
C VAL A 79 5.34 -5.89 -6.06
N ALA A 80 4.27 -5.21 -6.51
CA ALA A 80 2.90 -5.71 -6.38
C ALA A 80 2.62 -6.93 -7.28
N ASP A 81 3.37 -7.12 -8.35
CA ASP A 81 3.25 -8.28 -9.23
C ASP A 81 4.00 -9.51 -8.69
N SER A 82 4.91 -9.36 -7.70
CA SER A 82 5.63 -10.46 -7.07
C SER A 82 4.72 -11.34 -6.21
N PRO A 83 4.58 -12.64 -6.52
CA PRO A 83 3.75 -13.56 -5.73
C PRO A 83 4.27 -13.77 -4.30
N SER A 84 5.58 -13.79 -4.10
CA SER A 84 6.20 -13.97 -2.78
C SER A 84 5.97 -12.77 -1.88
N VAL A 85 6.17 -11.54 -2.39
CA VAL A 85 5.83 -10.31 -1.66
C VAL A 85 4.35 -10.29 -1.29
N ARG A 86 3.45 -10.62 -2.23
CA ARG A 86 2.01 -10.66 -1.95
C ARG A 86 1.67 -11.64 -0.83
N ARG A 87 2.22 -12.85 -0.85
CA ARG A 87 2.02 -13.84 0.23
C ARG A 87 2.46 -13.28 1.58
N ARG A 88 3.62 -12.68 1.64
CA ARG A 88 4.15 -12.07 2.88
C ARG A 88 3.30 -10.93 3.38
N LEU A 89 2.92 -10.02 2.49
CA LEU A 89 2.08 -8.87 2.85
C LEU A 89 0.69 -9.29 3.33
N VAL A 90 0.09 -10.33 2.74
CA VAL A 90 -1.18 -10.89 3.23
C VAL A 90 -1.03 -11.38 4.69
N GLN A 91 0.09 -12.04 5.02
CA GLN A 91 0.35 -12.46 6.41
C GLN A 91 0.43 -11.26 7.36
N TRP A 92 1.17 -10.20 6.99
CA TRP A 92 1.28 -8.99 7.79
C TRP A 92 -0.06 -8.27 7.95
N GLN A 93 -0.84 -8.18 6.89
CA GLN A 93 -2.18 -7.56 6.91
C GLN A 93 -3.13 -8.33 7.84
N ARG A 94 -3.12 -9.66 7.77
CA ARG A 94 -3.90 -10.52 8.68
C ARG A 94 -3.47 -10.36 10.13
N ALA A 95 -2.16 -10.38 10.39
CA ALA A 95 -1.63 -10.18 11.74
C ALA A 95 -1.96 -8.79 12.30
N PHE A 96 -2.00 -7.76 11.44
CA PHE A 96 -2.43 -6.43 11.84
C PHE A 96 -3.93 -6.40 12.18
N ALA A 97 -4.77 -6.96 11.32
CA ALA A 97 -6.23 -6.96 11.49
C ALA A 97 -6.68 -7.81 12.68
N ALA A 98 -5.94 -8.86 13.05
CA ALA A 98 -6.27 -9.73 14.17
C ALA A 98 -6.08 -9.08 15.55
N ARG A 99 -5.38 -7.95 15.65
CA ARG A 99 -5.04 -7.33 16.94
C ARG A 99 -6.12 -6.42 17.52
N ALA A 100 -6.97 -5.85 16.68
CA ALA A 100 -8.06 -4.95 17.09
C ALA A 100 -8.98 -4.64 15.91
N ASP A 101 -10.12 -4.03 16.18
CA ASP A 101 -11.04 -3.53 15.16
C ASP A 101 -10.33 -2.64 14.16
N THR A 102 -10.46 -2.98 12.90
CA THR A 102 -9.66 -2.39 11.83
C THR A 102 -10.51 -2.07 10.61
N VAL A 103 -10.33 -0.88 10.07
CA VAL A 103 -10.76 -0.55 8.72
C VAL A 103 -9.57 -0.71 7.79
N THR A 104 -9.73 -1.48 6.73
CA THR A 104 -8.71 -1.67 5.70
C THR A 104 -9.25 -1.29 4.34
N GLU A 105 -8.36 -0.88 3.43
CA GLU A 105 -8.68 -0.65 2.02
C GLU A 105 -7.66 -1.35 1.13
N GLY A 106 -8.12 -1.82 -0.02
CA GLY A 106 -7.30 -2.53 -1.00
C GLY A 106 -8.18 -3.27 -1.99
N ARG A 107 -7.58 -3.89 -2.99
CA ARG A 107 -8.30 -4.56 -4.08
C ARG A 107 -8.78 -5.97 -3.73
N ASP A 108 -8.08 -6.66 -2.84
CA ASP A 108 -8.30 -8.06 -2.46
C ASP A 108 -8.63 -8.26 -0.98
N GLN A 109 -8.94 -7.17 -0.26
CA GLN A 109 -9.14 -7.20 1.19
C GLN A 109 -10.29 -8.12 1.61
N GLY A 110 -11.43 -8.02 0.95
CA GLY A 110 -12.63 -8.80 1.30
C GLY A 110 -12.68 -10.20 0.71
N THR A 111 -11.74 -10.58 -0.15
CA THR A 111 -11.71 -11.88 -0.84
C THR A 111 -10.53 -12.75 -0.39
N ILE A 112 -9.36 -12.16 -0.22
CA ILE A 112 -8.11 -12.89 0.09
C ILE A 112 -7.63 -12.60 1.51
N VAL A 113 -7.52 -11.32 1.88
CA VAL A 113 -6.89 -10.96 3.15
C VAL A 113 -7.78 -11.29 4.34
N VAL A 114 -8.97 -10.73 4.37
CA VAL A 114 -9.97 -10.93 5.46
C VAL A 114 -11.32 -11.36 4.88
N PRO A 115 -11.42 -12.59 4.34
CA PRO A 115 -12.63 -13.08 3.70
C PRO A 115 -13.83 -13.18 4.67
N ASN A 116 -13.57 -13.23 5.96
CA ASN A 116 -14.58 -13.29 7.01
C ASN A 116 -14.86 -11.92 7.66
N ALA A 117 -14.45 -10.81 7.02
CA ALA A 117 -14.75 -9.47 7.54
C ALA A 117 -16.26 -9.26 7.71
N VAL A 118 -16.66 -8.69 8.85
CA VAL A 118 -18.07 -8.46 9.22
C VAL A 118 -18.77 -7.53 8.24
N ARG A 119 -18.06 -6.57 7.69
CA ARG A 119 -18.59 -5.64 6.66
C ARG A 119 -17.59 -5.50 5.53
N LYS A 120 -18.10 -5.60 4.31
CA LYS A 120 -17.33 -5.45 3.07
C LYS A 120 -18.05 -4.46 2.17
N PHE A 121 -17.32 -3.52 1.62
CA PHE A 121 -17.82 -2.52 0.70
C PHE A 121 -17.02 -2.59 -0.59
N PHE A 122 -17.70 -2.72 -1.71
CA PHE A 122 -17.09 -2.62 -3.03
C PHE A 122 -17.38 -1.23 -3.58
N LEU A 123 -16.36 -0.38 -3.65
CA LEU A 123 -16.48 0.99 -4.11
C LEU A 123 -16.17 1.06 -5.61
N THR A 124 -17.10 1.62 -6.36
CA THR A 124 -16.97 1.87 -7.80
C THR A 124 -17.02 3.36 -8.09
N ALA A 125 -16.43 3.75 -9.19
CA ALA A 125 -16.59 5.08 -9.77
C ALA A 125 -16.46 4.95 -11.30
N ALA A 126 -17.15 5.83 -12.03
CA ALA A 126 -17.02 5.92 -13.48
C ALA A 126 -15.54 6.14 -13.88
N ALA A 127 -15.15 5.65 -15.06
CA ALA A 127 -13.79 5.78 -15.56
C ALA A 127 -13.32 7.23 -15.58
N GLU A 128 -14.18 8.14 -16.05
CA GLU A 128 -13.89 9.58 -16.09
C GLU A 128 -13.63 10.17 -14.71
N GLU A 129 -14.41 9.76 -13.69
CA GLU A 129 -14.22 10.25 -12.32
C GLU A 129 -12.89 9.73 -11.74
N ARG A 130 -12.50 8.50 -12.06
CA ARG A 130 -11.19 7.96 -11.67
C ARG A 130 -10.04 8.72 -12.35
N ALA A 131 -10.19 9.02 -13.65
CA ALA A 131 -9.23 9.80 -14.41
C ALA A 131 -9.10 11.22 -13.84
N ARG A 132 -10.21 11.90 -13.53
CA ARG A 132 -10.18 13.24 -12.91
C ARG A 132 -9.42 13.24 -11.58
N ARG A 133 -9.69 12.27 -10.71
CA ARG A 133 -8.99 12.15 -9.42
C ARG A 133 -7.50 11.91 -9.63
N ARG A 134 -7.17 10.99 -10.54
CA ARG A 134 -5.76 10.69 -10.86
C ARG A 134 -5.04 11.91 -11.43
N PHE A 135 -5.70 12.64 -12.32
CA PHE A 135 -5.17 13.89 -12.89
C PHE A 135 -4.92 14.93 -11.80
N ALA A 136 -5.87 15.15 -10.89
CA ALA A 136 -5.71 16.08 -9.79
C ALA A 136 -4.54 15.68 -8.85
N ASP A 137 -4.41 14.39 -8.55
CA ASP A 137 -3.30 13.88 -7.73
C ASP A 137 -1.93 14.10 -8.42
N LEU A 138 -1.87 13.89 -9.74
CA LEU A 138 -0.64 14.11 -10.53
C LEU A 138 -0.27 15.59 -10.60
N GLN A 139 -1.25 16.48 -10.81
CA GLN A 139 -1.02 17.93 -10.79
C GLN A 139 -0.53 18.39 -9.40
N ALA A 140 -1.15 17.91 -8.32
CA ALA A 140 -0.74 18.23 -6.96
C ALA A 140 0.69 17.76 -6.64
N SER A 141 1.17 16.72 -7.34
CA SER A 141 2.55 16.22 -7.25
C SER A 141 3.55 16.94 -8.16
N GLY A 142 3.12 18.03 -8.83
CA GLY A 142 3.96 18.85 -9.70
C GLY A 142 4.17 18.31 -11.12
N ARG A 143 3.36 17.33 -11.54
CA ARG A 143 3.41 16.78 -12.91
C ARG A 143 2.56 17.61 -13.86
N SER A 144 3.17 18.09 -14.94
CA SER A 144 2.48 18.74 -16.05
C SER A 144 2.09 17.69 -17.09
N LEU A 145 0.87 17.18 -16.97
CA LEU A 145 0.30 16.19 -17.91
C LEU A 145 -1.02 16.73 -18.45
N SER A 146 -1.38 16.35 -19.68
CA SER A 146 -2.72 16.60 -20.19
C SER A 146 -3.72 15.58 -19.60
N PHE A 147 -4.98 15.96 -19.46
CA PHE A 147 -6.03 15.04 -18.99
C PHE A 147 -6.18 13.80 -19.88
N GLU A 148 -5.92 13.95 -21.19
CA GLU A 148 -6.00 12.88 -22.19
C GLU A 148 -4.91 11.80 -22.00
N SER A 149 -3.83 12.11 -21.28
CA SER A 149 -2.72 11.18 -21.00
C SER A 149 -2.89 10.38 -19.71
N VAL A 150 -4.01 10.54 -19.00
CA VAL A 150 -4.32 9.89 -17.71
C VAL A 150 -5.39 8.82 -17.86
#